data_f1a268ec4217fb47a0afcadbfa378c68
#
_entry.id   f1a268ec4217fb47a0afcadbfa378c68
#
_cell.length_a   1.000
_cell.length_b   1.000
_cell.length_c   1.000
_cell.angle_alpha   90.00
_cell.angle_beta   90.00
_cell.angle_gamma   90.00
#
_symmetry.space_group_name_H-M   'P 1'
#
loop_
_entity.id
_entity.type
_entity.pdbx_description
1 polymer ?
#
loop_
_entity_poly.entity_id
_entity_poly.type
_entity_poly.pdbx_seq_one_letter_code
_entity_poly.pdbx_strand_id
1 'polypeptide(L)'
;TSDVHGLIDWDYPKEKKAHRPITFIISKNRTASSIRDALFNQKTFVWHKDMLIGKKENILPIIQKNITITSLGYYKKIVTITIKNHSVVPFKLRYLGDYTFHSYSSILEIPARGELNVTVKTKDILDSIDMDFEVLNVITAPNKFLRINKSVNL
;
A
#
# COMPACT_ATOMS: atom_id res chain seq x y z
N THR A 1 -11.87 -17.48 5.67
CA THR A 1 -11.47 -18.91 5.84
C THR A 1 -11.00 -19.43 4.51
N SER A 2 -10.04 -20.36 4.50
CA SER A 2 -9.43 -20.89 3.28
C SER A 2 -10.06 -22.21 2.82
N ASP A 3 -11.01 -22.75 3.56
CA ASP A 3 -11.68 -24.04 3.28
C ASP A 3 -10.70 -25.19 2.94
N VAL A 4 -9.54 -25.20 3.60
CA VAL A 4 -8.50 -26.21 3.39
C VAL A 4 -8.88 -27.48 4.16
N HIS A 5 -8.98 -28.61 3.45
CA HIS A 5 -9.30 -29.93 4.00
C HIS A 5 -8.08 -30.86 4.11
N GLY A 6 -6.97 -30.50 3.48
CA GLY A 6 -5.71 -31.22 3.51
C GLY A 6 -4.61 -30.52 4.30
N LEU A 7 -3.36 -30.93 4.06
CA LEU A 7 -2.21 -30.26 4.64
C LEU A 7 -2.05 -28.88 4.01
N ILE A 8 -1.95 -27.84 4.84
CA ILE A 8 -1.84 -26.43 4.38
C ILE A 8 -0.66 -26.25 3.44
N ASP A 9 0.46 -26.90 3.70
CA ASP A 9 1.69 -26.77 2.90
C ASP A 9 1.54 -27.34 1.47
N TRP A 10 0.52 -28.15 1.19
CA TRP A 10 0.21 -28.63 -0.18
C TRP A 10 -0.44 -27.53 -1.03
N ASP A 11 -1.41 -26.82 -0.44
CA ASP A 11 -2.14 -25.75 -1.14
C ASP A 11 -1.36 -24.44 -1.14
N TYR A 12 -0.53 -24.24 -0.10
CA TYR A 12 0.23 -23.00 0.13
C TYR A 12 1.71 -23.29 0.43
N PRO A 13 2.48 -23.76 -0.56
CA PRO A 13 3.89 -24.13 -0.37
C PRO A 13 4.75 -22.95 0.05
N LYS A 14 5.52 -23.13 1.11
CA LYS A 14 6.39 -22.08 1.72
C LYS A 14 7.47 -21.59 0.74
N GLU A 15 7.97 -22.46 -0.12
CA GLU A 15 8.99 -22.13 -1.12
C GLU A 15 8.48 -21.08 -2.11
N LYS A 16 7.17 -21.06 -2.40
CA LYS A 16 6.51 -20.08 -3.25
C LYS A 16 6.03 -18.85 -2.48
N LYS A 17 6.37 -18.72 -1.18
CA LYS A 17 5.86 -17.67 -0.28
C LYS A 17 4.34 -17.56 -0.30
N ALA A 18 3.67 -18.67 -0.60
CA ALA A 18 2.22 -18.73 -0.62
C ALA A 18 1.66 -18.74 0.80
N HIS A 19 0.51 -18.14 1.01
CA HIS A 19 -0.22 -18.19 2.27
C HIS A 19 -1.73 -18.23 2.01
N ARG A 20 -2.43 -18.90 2.91
CA ARG A 20 -3.90 -18.88 2.89
C ARG A 20 -4.43 -17.45 3.15
N PRO A 21 -5.67 -17.13 2.75
CA PRO A 21 -6.29 -15.85 3.11
C PRO A 21 -6.25 -15.62 4.62
N ILE A 22 -5.78 -14.44 5.01
CA ILE A 22 -5.66 -14.03 6.42
C ILE A 22 -6.61 -12.86 6.66
N THR A 23 -7.48 -12.98 7.66
CA THR A 23 -8.30 -11.86 8.11
C THR A 23 -7.61 -11.17 9.27
N PHE A 24 -7.34 -9.88 9.10
CA PHE A 24 -6.85 -9.00 10.16
C PHE A 24 -8.01 -8.36 10.88
N ILE A 25 -7.89 -8.23 12.20
CA ILE A 25 -8.87 -7.61 13.09
C ILE A 25 -8.22 -6.37 13.70
N ILE A 26 -8.82 -5.20 13.52
CA ILE A 26 -8.36 -3.93 14.07
C ILE A 26 -9.04 -3.72 15.42
N SER A 27 -8.39 -4.18 16.48
CA SER A 27 -8.89 -4.14 17.86
C SER A 27 -8.09 -3.15 18.70
N LYS A 28 -8.75 -2.48 19.67
CA LYS A 28 -8.06 -1.59 20.62
C LYS A 28 -7.13 -2.37 21.56
N ASN A 29 -7.57 -3.57 21.99
CA ASN A 29 -6.85 -4.42 22.94
C ASN A 29 -6.93 -5.89 22.48
N ARG A 30 -6.04 -6.74 23.01
CA ARG A 30 -6.01 -8.18 22.75
C ARG A 30 -6.92 -8.97 23.71
N THR A 31 -8.11 -8.42 24.04
CA THR A 31 -9.11 -9.09 24.87
C THR A 31 -10.23 -9.66 24.02
N ALA A 32 -10.89 -10.71 24.49
CA ALA A 32 -11.99 -11.34 23.76
C ALA A 32 -13.14 -10.35 23.48
N SER A 33 -13.48 -9.47 24.43
CA SER A 33 -14.50 -8.43 24.26
C SER A 33 -14.10 -7.44 23.15
N SER A 34 -12.87 -6.92 23.19
CA SER A 34 -12.40 -5.95 22.20
C SER A 34 -12.31 -6.55 20.77
N ILE A 35 -11.95 -7.82 20.66
CA ILE A 35 -11.94 -8.55 19.38
C ILE A 35 -13.38 -8.74 18.88
N ARG A 36 -14.32 -9.15 19.76
CA ARG A 36 -15.73 -9.27 19.44
C ARG A 36 -16.29 -7.96 18.92
N ASP A 37 -16.07 -6.85 19.64
CA ASP A 37 -16.52 -5.51 19.26
C ASP A 37 -15.97 -5.10 17.89
N ALA A 38 -14.70 -5.39 17.62
CA ALA A 38 -14.10 -5.10 16.32
C ALA A 38 -14.76 -5.91 15.18
N LEU A 39 -15.07 -7.19 15.41
CA LEU A 39 -15.76 -8.03 14.44
C LEU A 39 -17.19 -7.52 14.15
N PHE A 40 -17.99 -7.24 15.18
CA PHE A 40 -19.35 -6.70 15.01
C PHE A 40 -19.34 -5.33 14.30
N ASN A 41 -18.34 -4.49 14.58
CA ASN A 41 -18.17 -3.20 13.90
C ASN A 41 -17.44 -3.30 12.55
N GLN A 42 -17.24 -4.50 12.01
CA GLN A 42 -16.60 -4.76 10.72
C GLN A 42 -15.21 -4.10 10.57
N LYS A 43 -14.47 -3.99 11.68
CA LYS A 43 -13.10 -3.47 11.70
C LYS A 43 -12.11 -4.56 11.28
N THR A 44 -12.24 -4.99 10.04
CA THR A 44 -11.44 -6.09 9.49
C THR A 44 -11.00 -5.77 8.07
N PHE A 45 -9.93 -6.45 7.63
CA PHE A 45 -9.53 -6.54 6.23
C PHE A 45 -8.88 -7.89 5.97
N VAL A 46 -8.83 -8.29 4.70
CA VAL A 46 -8.27 -9.57 4.26
C VAL A 46 -6.97 -9.33 3.51
N TRP A 47 -6.00 -10.18 3.75
CA TRP A 47 -4.79 -10.30 2.96
C TRP A 47 -4.78 -11.67 2.26
N HIS A 48 -4.68 -11.66 0.95
CA HIS A 48 -4.53 -12.87 0.14
C HIS A 48 -3.59 -12.62 -1.03
N LYS A 49 -2.53 -13.41 -1.12
CA LYS A 49 -1.40 -13.16 -2.02
C LYS A 49 -0.84 -11.74 -1.77
N ASP A 50 -0.77 -10.91 -2.80
CA ASP A 50 -0.35 -9.49 -2.71
C ASP A 50 -1.54 -8.53 -2.60
N MET A 51 -2.77 -9.02 -2.48
CA MET A 51 -3.96 -8.18 -2.41
C MET A 51 -4.43 -7.95 -0.98
N LEU A 52 -4.78 -6.70 -0.68
CA LEU A 52 -5.51 -6.29 0.53
C LEU A 52 -6.94 -5.92 0.16
N ILE A 53 -7.91 -6.44 0.88
CA ILE A 53 -9.34 -6.25 0.60
C ILE A 53 -10.05 -5.87 1.88
N GLY A 54 -10.73 -4.73 1.89
CA GLY A 54 -11.49 -4.27 3.05
C GLY A 54 -11.97 -2.84 2.91
N LYS A 55 -12.77 -2.37 3.85
CA LYS A 55 -13.31 -1.01 3.84
C LYS A 55 -12.20 0.03 3.87
N LYS A 56 -12.40 1.14 3.13
CA LYS A 56 -11.44 2.23 3.04
C LYS A 56 -11.00 2.74 4.41
N GLU A 57 -11.94 2.96 5.31
CA GLU A 57 -11.68 3.47 6.68
C GLU A 57 -10.79 2.54 7.51
N ASN A 58 -10.79 1.25 7.21
CA ASN A 58 -9.94 0.26 7.89
C ASN A 58 -8.52 0.19 7.32
N ILE A 59 -8.41 0.28 5.99
CA ILE A 59 -7.12 0.04 5.30
C ILE A 59 -6.33 1.33 5.11
N LEU A 60 -6.99 2.46 4.83
CA LEU A 60 -6.32 3.73 4.53
C LEU A 60 -5.26 4.14 5.57
N PRO A 61 -5.54 4.13 6.89
CA PRO A 61 -4.53 4.52 7.88
C PRO A 61 -3.31 3.59 7.88
N ILE A 62 -3.52 2.30 7.60
CA ILE A 62 -2.47 1.29 7.54
C ILE A 62 -1.55 1.57 6.34
N ILE A 63 -2.13 1.79 5.17
CA ILE A 63 -1.36 2.06 3.95
C ILE A 63 -0.62 3.40 4.07
N GLN A 64 -1.29 4.45 4.56
CA GLN A 64 -0.67 5.75 4.76
C GLN A 64 0.55 5.70 5.69
N LYS A 65 0.51 4.87 6.73
CA LYS A 65 1.64 4.67 7.65
C LYS A 65 2.77 3.84 7.04
N ASN A 66 2.44 2.92 6.15
CA ASN A 66 3.42 2.01 5.56
C ASN A 66 4.07 2.53 4.27
N ILE A 67 3.52 3.56 3.63
CA ILE A 67 4.14 4.22 2.48
C ILE A 67 4.62 5.60 2.93
N THR A 68 5.94 5.82 2.88
CA THR A 68 6.55 7.13 3.11
C THR A 68 7.22 7.60 1.83
N ILE A 69 7.17 8.92 1.58
CA ILE A 69 7.83 9.55 0.45
C ILE A 69 8.71 10.67 0.99
N THR A 70 9.96 10.69 0.58
CA THR A 70 10.94 11.71 0.96
C THR A 70 11.64 12.26 -0.27
N SER A 71 12.05 13.51 -0.23
CA SER A 71 12.84 14.13 -1.29
C SER A 71 14.33 13.93 -1.04
N LEU A 72 15.07 13.72 -2.11
CA LEU A 72 16.54 13.75 -2.16
C LEU A 72 17.04 15.08 -2.74
N GLY A 73 16.12 16.00 -3.07
CA GLY A 73 16.44 17.31 -3.61
C GLY A 73 16.34 17.42 -5.12
N TYR A 74 16.57 18.65 -5.60
CA TYR A 74 16.50 19.05 -7.01
C TYR A 74 17.85 18.97 -7.70
N TYR A 75 17.79 18.53 -8.95
CA TYR A 75 18.79 18.85 -9.95
C TYR A 75 18.07 19.57 -11.12
N LYS A 76 18.33 20.88 -11.29
CA LYS A 76 17.56 21.76 -12.21
C LYS A 76 16.06 21.74 -11.84
N LYS A 77 15.19 21.29 -12.77
CA LYS A 77 13.73 21.16 -12.60
C LYS A 77 13.29 19.70 -12.43
N ILE A 78 14.20 18.85 -11.99
CA ILE A 78 13.94 17.42 -11.74
C ILE A 78 14.21 17.15 -10.27
N VAL A 79 13.22 16.69 -9.54
CA VAL A 79 13.37 16.25 -8.15
C VAL A 79 13.47 14.74 -8.09
N THR A 80 14.38 14.23 -7.29
CA THR A 80 14.44 12.80 -6.97
C THR A 80 13.70 12.56 -5.66
N ILE A 81 12.74 11.66 -5.68
CA ILE A 81 12.00 11.22 -4.49
C ILE A 81 12.25 9.75 -4.24
N THR A 82 12.25 9.36 -2.97
CA THR A 82 12.30 7.97 -2.53
C THR A 82 10.93 7.59 -1.99
N ILE A 83 10.31 6.56 -2.58
CA ILE A 83 9.07 5.96 -2.09
C ILE A 83 9.46 4.69 -1.35
N LYS A 84 9.20 4.63 -0.04
CA LYS A 84 9.55 3.50 0.82
C LYS A 84 8.32 2.78 1.31
N ASN A 85 8.36 1.45 1.22
CA ASN A 85 7.35 0.54 1.72
C ASN A 85 7.85 -0.18 2.97
N HIS A 86 7.22 0.08 4.11
CA HIS A 86 7.55 -0.55 5.40
C HIS A 86 6.80 -1.86 5.66
N SER A 87 5.84 -2.21 4.78
CA SER A 87 5.01 -3.40 4.94
C SER A 87 5.66 -4.67 4.41
N VAL A 88 5.09 -5.81 4.73
CA VAL A 88 5.48 -7.13 4.19
C VAL A 88 4.77 -7.45 2.87
N VAL A 89 3.87 -6.60 2.41
CA VAL A 89 3.15 -6.72 1.14
C VAL A 89 3.75 -5.74 0.14
N PRO A 90 4.08 -6.14 -1.09
CA PRO A 90 4.49 -5.19 -2.13
C PRO A 90 3.30 -4.30 -2.52
N PHE A 91 3.56 -3.07 -2.98
CA PHE A 91 2.52 -2.19 -3.49
C PHE A 91 2.72 -1.84 -4.95
N LYS A 92 1.61 -1.82 -5.69
CA LYS A 92 1.55 -1.34 -7.08
C LYS A 92 0.79 -0.02 -7.08
N LEU A 93 1.51 1.07 -7.33
CA LEU A 93 0.99 2.43 -7.29
C LEU A 93 0.80 2.95 -8.70
N ARG A 94 -0.42 3.34 -9.07
CA ARG A 94 -0.69 4.13 -10.26
C ARG A 94 -0.67 5.60 -9.88
N TYR A 95 0.21 6.37 -10.48
CA TYR A 95 0.24 7.81 -10.29
C TYR A 95 -0.92 8.48 -11.04
N LEU A 96 -1.60 9.40 -10.36
CA LEU A 96 -2.77 10.13 -10.89
C LEU A 96 -2.57 11.65 -10.99
N GLY A 97 -1.41 12.15 -10.54
CA GLY A 97 -1.12 13.58 -10.53
C GLY A 97 -0.60 14.12 -11.88
N ASP A 98 -0.29 15.41 -11.91
CA ASP A 98 0.04 16.16 -13.13
C ASP A 98 1.54 16.15 -13.48
N TYR A 99 2.40 15.63 -12.61
CA TYR A 99 3.83 15.55 -12.88
C TYR A 99 4.17 14.34 -13.73
N THR A 100 5.28 14.41 -14.45
CA THR A 100 5.77 13.29 -15.26
C THR A 100 7.03 12.68 -14.65
N PHE A 101 7.10 11.35 -14.67
CA PHE A 101 8.30 10.64 -14.27
C PHE A 101 9.31 10.59 -15.42
N HIS A 102 10.59 10.82 -15.11
CA HIS A 102 11.62 10.86 -16.15
C HIS A 102 11.92 9.47 -16.73
N SER A 103 11.91 8.44 -15.93
CA SER A 103 12.38 7.09 -16.30
C SER A 103 11.38 5.98 -16.01
N TYR A 104 10.16 6.31 -15.60
CA TYR A 104 9.15 5.32 -15.21
C TYR A 104 7.81 5.56 -15.90
N SER A 105 7.05 4.48 -16.04
CA SER A 105 5.63 4.57 -16.39
C SER A 105 4.84 5.18 -15.22
N SER A 106 3.56 5.45 -15.44
CA SER A 106 2.66 5.88 -14.36
C SER A 106 2.39 4.79 -13.30
N ILE A 107 2.87 3.56 -13.51
CA ILE A 107 2.74 2.46 -12.56
C ILE A 107 4.11 2.16 -11.96
N LEU A 108 4.17 2.22 -10.63
CA LEU A 108 5.37 1.97 -9.83
C LEU A 108 5.15 0.72 -8.98
N GLU A 109 6.10 -0.21 -8.99
CA GLU A 109 6.08 -1.38 -8.11
C GLU A 109 7.08 -1.19 -6.98
N ILE A 110 6.58 -1.11 -5.75
CA ILE A 110 7.40 -0.92 -4.55
C ILE A 110 7.48 -2.26 -3.82
N PRO A 111 8.66 -2.87 -3.75
CA PRO A 111 8.79 -4.18 -3.11
C PRO A 111 8.45 -4.12 -1.62
N ALA A 112 8.08 -5.26 -1.04
CA ALA A 112 7.89 -5.40 0.39
C ALA A 112 9.18 -5.05 1.14
N ARG A 113 9.08 -4.20 2.18
CA ARG A 113 10.21 -3.70 2.98
C ARG A 113 11.34 -3.08 2.13
N GLY A 114 10.97 -2.55 0.98
CA GLY A 114 11.90 -1.96 0.01
C GLY A 114 11.57 -0.52 -0.32
N GLU A 115 12.33 0.02 -1.24
CA GLU A 115 12.18 1.39 -1.70
C GLU A 115 12.40 1.51 -3.20
N LEU A 116 11.90 2.60 -3.77
CA LEU A 116 12.06 2.96 -5.17
C LEU A 116 12.39 4.44 -5.28
N ASN A 117 13.49 4.75 -5.97
CA ASN A 117 13.84 6.14 -6.31
C ASN A 117 13.20 6.50 -7.65
N VAL A 118 12.49 7.61 -7.69
CA VAL A 118 11.78 8.10 -8.86
C VAL A 118 12.19 9.55 -9.11
N THR A 119 12.47 9.88 -10.37
CA THR A 119 12.75 11.25 -10.80
C THR A 119 11.48 11.88 -11.39
N VAL A 120 11.05 12.98 -10.79
CA VAL A 120 9.84 13.71 -11.12
C VAL A 120 10.21 15.03 -11.80
N LYS A 121 9.63 15.30 -12.96
CA LYS A 121 9.78 16.58 -13.64
C LYS A 121 8.73 17.56 -13.13
N THR A 122 9.19 18.70 -12.62
CA THR A 122 8.36 19.83 -12.25
C THR A 122 8.57 20.98 -13.25
N LYS A 123 7.58 21.83 -13.47
CA LYS A 123 7.75 23.00 -14.35
C LYS A 123 8.69 24.02 -13.73
N ASP A 124 8.63 24.14 -12.41
CA ASP A 124 9.41 25.10 -11.61
C ASP A 124 9.98 24.41 -10.38
N ILE A 125 10.90 25.05 -9.68
CA ILE A 125 11.38 24.62 -8.37
C ILE A 125 10.28 24.97 -7.36
N LEU A 126 9.81 23.97 -6.64
CA LEU A 126 8.71 24.06 -5.68
C LEU A 126 9.21 23.69 -4.28
N ASP A 127 8.57 24.21 -3.24
CA ASP A 127 8.87 23.84 -1.85
C ASP A 127 8.25 22.51 -1.45
N SER A 128 7.15 22.15 -2.12
CA SER A 128 6.45 20.86 -1.90
C SER A 128 5.69 20.44 -3.14
N ILE A 129 5.43 19.15 -3.25
CA ILE A 129 4.55 18.57 -4.27
C ILE A 129 3.53 17.62 -3.63
N ASP A 130 2.32 17.61 -4.16
CA ASP A 130 1.31 16.63 -3.82
C ASP A 130 1.34 15.47 -4.83
N MET A 131 1.37 14.27 -4.30
CA MET A 131 1.44 13.05 -5.11
C MET A 131 0.23 12.17 -4.84
N ASP A 132 -0.64 12.09 -5.84
CA ASP A 132 -1.84 11.25 -5.81
C ASP A 132 -1.56 9.90 -6.43
N PHE A 133 -1.92 8.85 -5.69
CA PHE A 133 -1.76 7.48 -6.15
C PHE A 133 -3.04 6.66 -5.96
N GLU A 134 -3.25 5.76 -6.87
CA GLU A 134 -4.18 4.64 -6.73
C GLU A 134 -3.38 3.36 -6.46
N VAL A 135 -3.68 2.66 -5.36
CA VAL A 135 -2.97 1.44 -4.93
C VAL A 135 -3.68 0.24 -5.55
N LEU A 136 -3.17 -0.27 -6.67
CA LEU A 136 -3.83 -1.25 -7.54
C LEU A 136 -4.04 -2.63 -6.90
N ASN A 137 -3.31 -2.95 -5.86
CA ASN A 137 -3.48 -4.20 -5.11
C ASN A 137 -4.15 -3.99 -3.74
N VAL A 138 -4.88 -2.87 -3.57
CA VAL A 138 -5.72 -2.60 -2.40
C VAL A 138 -7.14 -2.27 -2.85
N ILE A 139 -8.07 -3.21 -2.63
CA ILE A 139 -9.47 -3.11 -3.04
C ILE A 139 -10.33 -2.66 -1.86
N THR A 140 -11.07 -1.58 -2.04
CA THR A 140 -11.92 -0.98 -0.99
C THR A 140 -13.42 -1.15 -1.23
N ALA A 141 -13.81 -1.46 -2.46
CA ALA A 141 -15.17 -1.83 -2.88
C ALA A 141 -15.08 -2.54 -4.24
N PRO A 142 -16.14 -3.15 -4.75
CA PRO A 142 -16.16 -3.73 -6.10
C PRO A 142 -15.66 -2.72 -7.14
N ASN A 143 -14.63 -3.09 -7.89
CA ASN A 143 -13.98 -2.26 -8.91
C ASN A 143 -13.42 -0.91 -8.41
N LYS A 144 -13.13 -0.79 -7.10
CA LYS A 144 -12.54 0.42 -6.51
C LYS A 144 -11.24 0.10 -5.79
N PHE A 145 -10.16 0.69 -6.26
CA PHE A 145 -8.86 0.68 -5.60
C PHE A 145 -8.75 1.80 -4.56
N LEU A 146 -7.86 1.63 -3.60
CA LEU A 146 -7.58 2.64 -2.60
C LEU A 146 -6.83 3.81 -3.25
N ARG A 147 -7.29 5.05 -3.01
CA ARG A 147 -6.54 6.27 -3.34
C ARG A 147 -5.89 6.84 -2.12
N ILE A 148 -4.64 7.25 -2.27
CA ILE A 148 -3.84 7.95 -1.26
C ILE A 148 -3.24 9.22 -1.85
N ASN A 149 -3.15 10.26 -1.03
CA ASN A 149 -2.41 11.47 -1.33
C ASN A 149 -1.22 11.57 -0.37
N LYS A 150 -0.09 12.06 -0.86
CA LYS A 150 1.14 12.31 -0.09
C LYS A 150 1.74 13.64 -0.47
N SER A 151 1.78 14.56 0.48
CA SER A 151 2.57 15.79 0.35
C SER A 151 4.03 15.52 0.68
N VAL A 152 4.92 15.98 -0.17
CA VAL A 152 6.37 15.80 -0.07
C VAL A 152 7.02 17.17 -0.03
N ASN A 153 7.71 17.49 1.06
CA ASN A 153 8.58 18.67 1.15
C ASN A 153 9.86 18.39 0.35
N LEU A 154 10.31 19.39 -0.43
CA LEU A 154 11.37 19.24 -1.44
C LEU A 154 12.65 19.97 -1.05
#